data_18902b4ddbd9b3f1577d8006529eebee
#
_entry.id   18902b4ddbd9b3f1577d8006529eebee
#
_cell.length_a   1.000
_cell.length_b   1.000
_cell.length_c   1.000
_cell.angle_alpha   90.00
_cell.angle_beta   90.00
_cell.angle_gamma   90.00
#
_symmetry.space_group_name_H-M   'P 1'
#
loop_
_entity.id
_entity.type
_entity.pdbx_description
1 polymer ?
#
loop_
_entity_poly.entity_id
_entity_poly.type
_entity_poly.pdbx_seq_one_letter_code
_entity_poly.pdbx_strand_id
1 'polypeptide(L)'
;MLDQPLVFLDLETTGTNAVHDRITEVGLIEVGPGGRASEWSTLVNPGTRIPPVIQSITGITDDMVALAPAFSEIASQLLERLEGKLLIAHNARFDYGFLRNEFRRAGHRYASRVLCTVKLSRKLSPHESRHNLDALLARHGLACEARHRALGDARAIWLLMKHWLRELDPARIAAVVDGLVKAPAVPAGLPEGALDDIPEAPGVYRFYGDNGIVLYVGKSISLRSRVLSHFSGDHRDSRDMKIAQQVKRVDWIESPGELGALIEEARLVKSLAPVYNRRLRRATELCAWHWRAEEPDAAPRLVKARELEPAAFDDLHGWFRTRAAALEALREIASARELCPIVLGLEKGAGPCFAHQLKRCRGACVGKETRAAHGLRLGTALAQLKMRPWPFKGRIGVRENHSGALIVLDRWCYLGTAGSEMALAELAAEHAQPVFDLDTYKILSRFFSSSRRDYQVVELAA
;
A
#
# COMPACT_ATOMS: atom_id res chain seq x y z
N MET A 1 -9.62 27.77 24.28
CA MET A 1 -9.67 27.26 22.91
C MET A 1 -9.90 28.37 21.89
N LEU A 2 -10.79 29.31 22.13
CA LEU A 2 -11.10 30.42 21.20
C LEU A 2 -10.11 31.59 21.26
N ASP A 3 -9.10 31.53 22.12
CA ASP A 3 -8.08 32.56 22.25
C ASP A 3 -6.93 32.46 21.23
N GLN A 4 -6.97 31.42 20.39
CA GLN A 4 -6.03 31.23 19.30
C GLN A 4 -6.74 31.38 17.94
N PRO A 5 -6.04 31.81 16.88
CA PRO A 5 -6.61 31.87 15.55
C PRO A 5 -7.01 30.48 15.06
N LEU A 6 -8.22 30.37 14.48
CA LEU A 6 -8.80 29.14 13.94
C LEU A 6 -9.07 29.31 12.46
N VAL A 7 -8.99 28.21 11.71
CA VAL A 7 -9.49 28.13 10.34
C VAL A 7 -10.32 26.87 10.15
N PHE A 8 -11.57 27.06 9.78
CA PHE A 8 -12.48 26.00 9.37
C PHE A 8 -12.36 25.83 7.87
N LEU A 9 -12.09 24.63 7.41
CA LEU A 9 -11.76 24.41 5.99
C LEU A 9 -12.45 23.13 5.49
N ASP A 10 -12.86 23.21 4.26
CA ASP A 10 -13.27 22.07 3.45
C ASP A 10 -12.75 22.21 2.01
N LEU A 11 -12.56 21.10 1.32
CA LEU A 11 -12.04 21.02 -0.03
C LEU A 11 -12.93 20.16 -0.92
N GLU A 12 -13.15 20.62 -2.15
CA GLU A 12 -13.63 19.76 -3.22
C GLU A 12 -12.45 19.32 -4.10
N THR A 13 -12.53 18.10 -4.62
CA THR A 13 -11.39 17.46 -5.27
C THR A 13 -11.82 16.62 -6.48
N THR A 14 -10.89 16.26 -7.36
CA THR A 14 -11.16 15.36 -8.50
C THR A 14 -11.33 13.89 -8.10
N GLY A 15 -11.10 13.55 -6.83
CA GLY A 15 -11.21 12.18 -6.30
C GLY A 15 -10.76 12.09 -4.85
N THR A 16 -10.47 10.89 -4.37
CA THR A 16 -10.19 10.65 -2.94
C THR A 16 -8.71 10.43 -2.61
N ASN A 17 -7.85 10.37 -3.61
CA ASN A 17 -6.42 10.09 -3.43
C ASN A 17 -5.60 11.37 -3.47
N ALA A 18 -5.21 11.91 -2.33
CA ALA A 18 -4.44 13.16 -2.21
C ALA A 18 -3.10 13.20 -2.97
N VAL A 19 -2.56 12.03 -3.37
CA VAL A 19 -1.31 11.95 -4.15
C VAL A 19 -1.55 12.18 -5.64
N HIS A 20 -2.69 11.73 -6.18
CA HIS A 20 -2.96 11.73 -7.62
C HIS A 20 -4.07 12.69 -8.00
N ASP A 21 -5.07 12.82 -7.14
CA ASP A 21 -6.18 13.73 -7.35
C ASP A 21 -5.79 15.17 -6.99
N ARG A 22 -6.57 16.11 -7.46
CA ARG A 22 -6.30 17.54 -7.39
C ARG A 22 -7.45 18.27 -6.70
N ILE A 23 -7.17 19.42 -6.10
CA ILE A 23 -8.16 20.32 -5.54
C ILE A 23 -8.91 21.04 -6.68
N THR A 24 -10.24 21.13 -6.59
CA THR A 24 -11.13 21.86 -7.52
C THR A 24 -11.78 23.07 -6.85
N GLU A 25 -11.94 23.07 -5.53
CA GLU A 25 -12.43 24.22 -4.76
C GLU A 25 -11.80 24.23 -3.36
N VAL A 26 -11.52 25.42 -2.86
CA VAL A 26 -11.13 25.66 -1.46
C VAL A 26 -12.17 26.58 -0.82
N GLY A 27 -12.68 26.18 0.32
CA GLY A 27 -13.57 27.02 1.15
C GLY A 27 -13.05 27.08 2.58
N LEU A 28 -12.94 28.27 3.14
CA LEU A 28 -12.49 28.43 4.53
C LEU A 28 -13.19 29.59 5.25
N ILE A 29 -13.24 29.47 6.56
CA ILE A 29 -13.65 30.52 7.49
C ILE A 29 -12.55 30.72 8.50
N GLU A 30 -11.96 31.90 8.49
CA GLU A 30 -10.99 32.32 9.47
C GLU A 30 -11.68 32.95 10.68
N VAL A 31 -11.35 32.47 11.87
CA VAL A 31 -11.88 33.02 13.13
C VAL A 31 -10.72 33.53 13.97
N GLY A 32 -10.69 34.84 14.12
CA GLY A 32 -9.68 35.53 14.93
C GLY A 32 -10.02 35.52 16.42
N PRO A 33 -9.07 35.99 17.26
CA PRO A 33 -9.30 36.24 18.65
C PRO A 33 -10.55 37.15 18.82
N GLY A 34 -11.45 36.82 19.75
CA GLY A 34 -12.70 37.53 19.92
C GLY A 34 -13.86 37.11 19.02
N GLY A 35 -13.69 36.04 18.22
CA GLY A 35 -14.75 35.40 17.45
C GLY A 35 -15.14 36.10 16.14
N ARG A 36 -14.40 37.13 15.69
CA ARG A 36 -14.62 37.77 14.40
C ARG A 36 -14.30 36.75 13.29
N ALA A 37 -15.24 36.48 12.40
CA ALA A 37 -15.12 35.56 11.31
C ALA A 37 -15.01 36.27 9.96
N SER A 38 -14.17 35.75 9.08
CA SER A 38 -14.10 36.13 7.66
C SER A 38 -14.12 34.89 6.79
N GLU A 39 -14.73 34.98 5.63
CA GLU A 39 -14.89 33.88 4.69
C GLU A 39 -14.03 34.11 3.45
N TRP A 40 -13.50 33.04 2.92
CA TRP A 40 -12.79 33.05 1.63
C TRP A 40 -13.03 31.75 0.90
N SER A 41 -13.26 31.82 -0.40
CA SER A 41 -13.33 30.64 -1.26
C SER A 41 -12.86 30.94 -2.66
N THR A 42 -12.40 29.91 -3.33
CA THR A 42 -12.03 29.99 -4.73
C THR A 42 -12.16 28.62 -5.40
N LEU A 43 -12.62 28.61 -6.66
CA LEU A 43 -12.43 27.48 -7.54
C LEU A 43 -10.95 27.38 -7.91
N VAL A 44 -10.50 26.17 -8.18
CA VAL A 44 -9.10 25.86 -8.54
C VAL A 44 -9.11 25.03 -9.82
N ASN A 45 -8.32 25.42 -10.80
CA ASN A 45 -8.10 24.61 -11.97
C ASN A 45 -7.22 23.41 -11.62
N PRO A 46 -7.73 22.17 -11.67
CA PRO A 46 -6.97 20.99 -11.29
C PRO A 46 -5.91 20.59 -12.34
N GLY A 47 -5.92 21.19 -13.53
CA GLY A 47 -5.05 20.79 -14.64
C GLY A 47 -5.36 19.40 -15.21
N THR A 48 -6.49 18.81 -14.85
CA THR A 48 -6.96 17.50 -15.30
C THR A 48 -8.49 17.48 -15.33
N ARG A 49 -9.07 16.54 -16.07
CA ARG A 49 -10.54 16.38 -16.12
C ARG A 49 -11.09 15.93 -14.77
N ILE A 50 -12.24 16.47 -14.42
CA ILE A 50 -13.01 16.05 -13.24
C ILE A 50 -13.86 14.83 -13.62
N PRO A 51 -13.73 13.68 -12.95
CA PRO A 51 -14.55 12.51 -13.25
C PRO A 51 -16.06 12.82 -13.17
N PRO A 52 -16.90 12.30 -14.09
CA PRO A 52 -18.33 12.61 -14.12
C PRO A 52 -19.07 12.34 -12.80
N VAL A 53 -18.68 11.28 -12.10
CA VAL A 53 -19.23 10.96 -10.78
C VAL A 53 -18.93 12.05 -9.75
N ILE A 54 -17.75 12.65 -9.78
CA ILE A 54 -17.37 13.75 -8.90
C ILE A 54 -18.15 15.03 -9.26
N GLN A 55 -18.27 15.34 -10.55
CA GLN A 55 -19.08 16.47 -11.00
C GLN A 55 -20.54 16.36 -10.54
N SER A 56 -21.11 15.13 -10.54
CA SER A 56 -22.49 14.91 -10.07
C SER A 56 -22.65 15.09 -8.55
N ILE A 57 -21.59 14.86 -7.78
CA ILE A 57 -21.59 15.01 -6.30
C ILE A 57 -21.38 16.47 -5.90
N THR A 58 -20.36 17.11 -6.46
CA THR A 58 -19.92 18.45 -6.05
C THR A 58 -20.62 19.57 -6.81
N GLY A 59 -21.20 19.25 -7.97
CA GLY A 59 -21.74 20.24 -8.91
C GLY A 59 -20.67 21.07 -9.63
N ILE A 60 -19.38 20.75 -9.44
CA ILE A 60 -18.27 21.46 -10.08
C ILE A 60 -17.93 20.76 -11.40
N THR A 61 -18.09 21.48 -12.50
CA THR A 61 -17.82 20.99 -13.86
C THR A 61 -16.44 21.44 -14.38
N ASP A 62 -15.93 20.77 -15.41
CA ASP A 62 -14.70 21.18 -16.08
C ASP A 62 -14.77 22.63 -16.58
N ASP A 63 -15.92 23.06 -17.08
CA ASP A 63 -16.12 24.44 -17.58
C ASP A 63 -16.02 25.48 -16.45
N MET A 64 -16.49 25.15 -15.25
CA MET A 64 -16.41 26.05 -14.10
C MET A 64 -14.99 26.31 -13.64
N VAL A 65 -14.11 25.33 -13.76
CA VAL A 65 -12.71 25.43 -13.31
C VAL A 65 -11.75 25.82 -14.44
N ALA A 66 -12.21 25.84 -15.70
CA ALA A 66 -11.33 26.09 -16.86
C ALA A 66 -10.57 27.42 -16.77
N LEU A 67 -11.23 28.48 -16.28
CA LEU A 67 -10.66 29.81 -16.11
C LEU A 67 -10.25 30.12 -14.64
N ALA A 68 -10.39 29.16 -13.74
CA ALA A 68 -9.96 29.33 -12.35
C ALA A 68 -8.42 29.29 -12.25
N PRO A 69 -7.83 29.94 -11.24
CA PRO A 69 -6.39 29.88 -11.02
C PRO A 69 -5.93 28.44 -10.72
N ALA A 70 -4.71 28.11 -11.16
CA ALA A 70 -4.07 26.87 -10.69
C ALA A 70 -3.73 26.97 -9.20
N PHE A 71 -3.57 25.83 -8.50
CA PHE A 71 -3.23 25.84 -7.08
C PHE A 71 -1.93 26.61 -6.80
N SER A 72 -0.92 26.51 -7.66
CA SER A 72 0.36 27.24 -7.53
C SER A 72 0.19 28.76 -7.54
N GLU A 73 -0.85 29.28 -8.17
CA GLU A 73 -1.12 30.74 -8.24
C GLU A 73 -1.74 31.27 -6.94
N ILE A 74 -2.52 30.41 -6.25
CA ILE A 74 -3.16 30.79 -4.98
C ILE A 74 -2.36 30.33 -3.75
N ALA A 75 -1.31 29.52 -3.95
CA ALA A 75 -0.59 28.84 -2.87
C ALA A 75 -0.07 29.79 -1.79
N SER A 76 0.59 30.88 -2.17
CA SER A 76 1.15 31.86 -1.21
C SER A 76 0.04 32.53 -0.41
N GLN A 77 -1.05 32.97 -1.07
CA GLN A 77 -2.19 33.60 -0.40
C GLN A 77 -2.89 32.65 0.55
N LEU A 78 -3.08 31.38 0.12
CA LEU A 78 -3.69 30.35 0.96
C LEU A 78 -2.82 30.00 2.14
N LEU A 79 -1.48 29.92 1.97
CA LEU A 79 -0.53 29.64 3.03
C LEU A 79 -0.61 30.71 4.14
N GLU A 80 -0.62 31.98 3.79
CA GLU A 80 -0.78 33.11 4.74
C GLU A 80 -2.08 33.00 5.56
N ARG A 81 -3.16 32.54 4.93
CA ARG A 81 -4.45 32.33 5.61
C ARG A 81 -4.45 31.17 6.58
N LEU A 82 -3.59 30.16 6.35
CA LEU A 82 -3.52 28.92 7.15
C LEU A 82 -2.42 28.96 8.22
N GLU A 83 -1.36 29.73 7.99
CA GLU A 83 -0.16 29.72 8.84
C GLU A 83 -0.49 30.21 10.27
N GLY A 84 0.07 29.53 11.26
CA GLY A 84 -0.11 29.85 12.68
C GLY A 84 -1.50 29.56 13.24
N LYS A 85 -2.45 29.05 12.46
CA LYS A 85 -3.83 28.78 12.88
C LYS A 85 -4.05 27.29 13.13
N LEU A 86 -5.04 26.98 14.00
CA LEU A 86 -5.52 25.62 14.16
C LEU A 86 -6.48 25.29 12.99
N LEU A 87 -6.09 24.33 12.14
CA LEU A 87 -6.93 23.84 11.07
C LEU A 87 -8.02 22.92 11.61
N ILE A 88 -9.27 23.24 11.32
CA ILE A 88 -10.45 22.46 11.73
C ILE A 88 -11.19 22.01 10.47
N ALA A 89 -11.34 20.70 10.28
CA ALA A 89 -12.04 20.12 9.14
C ALA A 89 -12.84 18.87 9.55
N HIS A 90 -13.78 18.47 8.69
CA HIS A 90 -14.58 17.27 8.91
C HIS A 90 -13.94 16.08 8.15
N ASN A 91 -13.42 15.10 8.87
CA ASN A 91 -12.46 14.10 8.34
C ASN A 91 -11.13 14.72 7.91
N ALA A 92 -10.62 15.62 8.73
CA ALA A 92 -9.51 16.53 8.48
C ALA A 92 -8.23 15.91 7.90
N ARG A 93 -8.07 14.58 7.98
CA ARG A 93 -6.96 13.86 7.35
C ARG A 93 -7.03 13.94 5.82
N PHE A 94 -8.24 13.99 5.26
CA PHE A 94 -8.47 14.15 3.84
C PHE A 94 -7.99 15.52 3.38
N ASP A 95 -8.54 16.59 3.94
CA ASP A 95 -8.21 17.97 3.56
C ASP A 95 -6.74 18.30 3.78
N TYR A 96 -6.22 17.93 4.94
CA TYR A 96 -4.82 18.16 5.27
C TYR A 96 -3.86 17.42 4.32
N GLY A 97 -4.20 16.19 3.91
CA GLY A 97 -3.44 15.42 2.93
C GLY A 97 -3.39 16.10 1.57
N PHE A 98 -4.53 16.60 1.07
CA PHE A 98 -4.59 17.37 -0.19
C PHE A 98 -3.79 18.66 -0.11
N LEU A 99 -4.00 19.47 0.93
CA LEU A 99 -3.25 20.72 1.12
C LEU A 99 -1.73 20.48 1.12
N ARG A 100 -1.25 19.50 1.87
CA ARG A 100 0.18 19.20 1.91
C ARG A 100 0.75 18.79 0.57
N ASN A 101 0.03 17.98 -0.20
CA ASN A 101 0.49 17.55 -1.52
C ASN A 101 0.47 18.70 -2.53
N GLU A 102 -0.58 19.53 -2.54
CA GLU A 102 -0.66 20.68 -3.42
C GLU A 102 0.38 21.75 -3.07
N PHE A 103 0.59 22.07 -1.78
CA PHE A 103 1.66 22.98 -1.36
C PHE A 103 3.04 22.46 -1.75
N ARG A 104 3.29 21.14 -1.58
CA ARG A 104 4.56 20.54 -2.00
C ARG A 104 4.78 20.66 -3.51
N ARG A 105 3.74 20.43 -4.33
CA ARG A 105 3.81 20.62 -5.79
C ARG A 105 4.08 22.07 -6.18
N ALA A 106 3.54 23.02 -5.40
CA ALA A 106 3.80 24.45 -5.56
C ALA A 106 5.12 24.93 -4.97
N GLY A 107 5.97 24.03 -4.42
CA GLY A 107 7.27 24.37 -3.85
C GLY A 107 7.21 24.90 -2.41
N HIS A 108 6.06 24.82 -1.73
CA HIS A 108 5.89 25.28 -0.35
C HIS A 108 5.88 24.12 0.65
N ARG A 109 6.37 24.37 1.86
CA ARG A 109 6.18 23.49 3.02
C ARG A 109 4.95 23.96 3.79
N TYR A 110 4.06 23.02 4.12
CA TYR A 110 2.89 23.29 4.95
C TYR A 110 2.79 22.29 6.08
N ALA A 111 2.76 22.80 7.31
CA ALA A 111 2.49 22.05 8.52
C ALA A 111 1.55 22.85 9.42
N SER A 112 0.56 22.21 10.00
CA SER A 112 -0.41 22.84 10.92
C SER A 112 -0.86 21.85 11.98
N ARG A 113 -1.28 22.39 13.12
CA ARG A 113 -2.06 21.63 14.10
C ARG A 113 -3.46 21.43 13.52
N VAL A 114 -4.01 20.22 13.68
CA VAL A 114 -5.26 19.84 13.02
C VAL A 114 -6.24 19.27 14.03
N LEU A 115 -7.48 19.77 14.01
CA LEU A 115 -8.62 19.25 14.76
C LEU A 115 -9.60 18.60 13.79
N CYS A 116 -9.85 17.30 13.95
CA CYS A 116 -10.86 16.57 13.19
C CYS A 116 -12.18 16.55 13.92
N THR A 117 -13.24 17.15 13.35
CA THR A 117 -14.57 17.20 13.97
C THR A 117 -15.28 15.85 14.03
N VAL A 118 -14.92 14.88 13.16
CA VAL A 118 -15.38 13.49 13.31
C VAL A 118 -14.84 12.87 14.60
N LYS A 119 -13.54 13.06 14.89
CA LYS A 119 -12.92 12.54 16.12
C LYS A 119 -13.48 13.26 17.34
N LEU A 120 -13.68 14.57 17.25
CA LEU A 120 -14.28 15.37 18.30
C LEU A 120 -15.70 14.88 18.61
N SER A 121 -16.56 14.74 17.61
CA SER A 121 -17.93 14.25 17.77
C SER A 121 -17.98 12.85 18.41
N ARG A 122 -17.09 11.93 18.02
CA ARG A 122 -17.01 10.60 18.65
C ARG A 122 -16.63 10.64 20.12
N LYS A 123 -15.80 11.60 20.54
CA LYS A 123 -15.43 11.79 21.95
C LYS A 123 -16.53 12.49 22.75
N LEU A 124 -17.24 13.43 22.13
CA LEU A 124 -18.36 14.16 22.79
C LEU A 124 -19.61 13.29 22.90
N SER A 125 -19.87 12.42 21.90
CA SER A 125 -21.07 11.58 21.81
C SER A 125 -20.71 10.14 21.45
N PRO A 126 -20.04 9.37 22.35
CA PRO A 126 -19.53 8.04 22.04
C PRO A 126 -20.60 6.97 21.78
N HIS A 127 -21.84 7.22 22.22
CA HIS A 127 -22.96 6.30 22.04
C HIS A 127 -23.63 6.41 20.67
N GLU A 128 -23.29 7.43 19.90
CA GLU A 128 -23.83 7.66 18.58
C GLU A 128 -23.06 6.86 17.50
N SER A 129 -23.80 6.33 16.52
CA SER A 129 -23.23 5.49 15.47
C SER A 129 -22.79 6.26 14.22
N ARG A 130 -23.40 7.43 13.97
CA ARG A 130 -23.16 8.21 12.75
C ARG A 130 -22.52 9.56 13.10
N HIS A 131 -21.38 9.83 12.48
CA HIS A 131 -20.57 11.03 12.70
C HIS A 131 -20.18 11.74 11.40
N ASN A 132 -20.86 11.45 10.26
CA ASN A 132 -20.73 12.24 9.04
C ASN A 132 -21.41 13.59 9.22
N LEU A 133 -21.04 14.58 8.42
CA LEU A 133 -21.48 15.97 8.61
C LEU A 133 -23.00 16.10 8.54
N ASP A 134 -23.66 15.43 7.58
CA ASP A 134 -25.12 15.45 7.44
C ASP A 134 -25.85 14.89 8.67
N ALA A 135 -25.36 13.77 9.21
CA ALA A 135 -25.93 13.18 10.41
C ALA A 135 -25.75 14.08 11.65
N LEU A 136 -24.63 14.80 11.73
CA LEU A 136 -24.38 15.75 12.81
C LEU A 136 -25.28 16.98 12.68
N LEU A 137 -25.41 17.55 11.49
CA LEU A 137 -26.30 18.68 11.23
C LEU A 137 -27.75 18.32 11.53
N ALA A 138 -28.23 17.18 11.03
CA ALA A 138 -29.59 16.71 11.28
C ALA A 138 -29.84 16.47 12.78
N ARG A 139 -28.91 15.85 13.51
CA ARG A 139 -29.00 15.57 14.93
C ARG A 139 -29.16 16.85 15.77
N HIS A 140 -28.45 17.89 15.38
CA HIS A 140 -28.44 19.15 16.11
C HIS A 140 -29.41 20.21 15.55
N GLY A 141 -30.23 19.85 14.55
CA GLY A 141 -31.16 20.77 13.92
C GLY A 141 -30.51 21.96 13.25
N LEU A 142 -29.31 21.78 12.72
CA LEU A 142 -28.54 22.82 12.04
C LEU A 142 -28.80 22.78 10.54
N ALA A 143 -29.32 23.87 9.98
CA ALA A 143 -29.48 24.06 8.56
C ALA A 143 -28.18 24.63 7.96
N CYS A 144 -27.77 24.11 6.82
CA CYS A 144 -26.65 24.61 6.05
C CYS A 144 -27.04 24.67 4.57
N GLU A 145 -26.87 25.82 3.98
CA GLU A 145 -27.05 26.03 2.55
C GLU A 145 -25.80 25.61 1.79
N ALA A 146 -25.97 25.22 0.52
CA ALA A 146 -24.86 24.85 -0.40
C ALA A 146 -23.95 23.72 0.13
N ARG A 147 -24.57 22.61 0.59
CA ARG A 147 -23.84 21.35 0.85
C ARG A 147 -23.13 20.86 -0.42
N HIS A 148 -21.99 20.18 -0.23
CA HIS A 148 -21.10 19.72 -1.29
C HIS A 148 -20.51 20.88 -2.13
N ARG A 149 -20.28 22.00 -1.46
CA ARG A 149 -19.45 23.11 -1.89
C ARG A 149 -18.55 23.49 -0.73
N ALA A 150 -17.29 23.67 -1.02
CA ALA A 150 -16.24 23.80 0.01
C ALA A 150 -16.56 24.89 1.06
N LEU A 151 -17.01 26.07 0.65
CA LEU A 151 -17.39 27.11 1.59
C LEU A 151 -18.66 26.76 2.40
N GLY A 152 -19.63 26.08 1.78
CA GLY A 152 -20.85 25.61 2.44
C GLY A 152 -20.50 24.62 3.55
N ASP A 153 -19.64 23.67 3.28
CA ASP A 153 -19.24 22.65 4.26
C ASP A 153 -18.34 23.22 5.33
N ALA A 154 -17.43 24.15 5.02
CA ALA A 154 -16.70 24.92 6.03
C ALA A 154 -17.62 25.70 6.98
N ARG A 155 -18.70 26.32 6.46
CA ARG A 155 -19.75 26.96 7.29
C ARG A 155 -20.47 25.97 8.19
N ALA A 156 -20.81 24.79 7.65
CA ALA A 156 -21.44 23.72 8.42
C ALA A 156 -20.58 23.28 9.61
N ILE A 157 -19.27 23.09 9.36
CA ILE A 157 -18.31 22.74 10.42
C ILE A 157 -18.23 23.82 11.48
N TRP A 158 -18.19 25.09 11.11
CA TRP A 158 -18.15 26.21 12.03
C TRP A 158 -19.45 26.33 12.85
N LEU A 159 -20.62 26.19 12.20
CA LEU A 159 -21.92 26.17 12.86
C LEU A 159 -22.01 25.06 13.91
N LEU A 160 -21.54 23.85 13.56
CA LEU A 160 -21.49 22.70 14.45
C LEU A 160 -20.58 22.98 15.66
N MET A 161 -19.42 23.58 15.44
CA MET A 161 -18.53 23.96 16.54
C MET A 161 -19.14 25.00 17.46
N LYS A 162 -19.78 26.02 16.90
CA LYS A 162 -20.50 27.03 17.70
C LYS A 162 -21.63 26.41 18.52
N HIS A 163 -22.38 25.46 17.95
CA HIS A 163 -23.42 24.74 18.64
C HIS A 163 -22.84 23.96 19.84
N TRP A 164 -21.79 23.18 19.64
CA TRP A 164 -21.18 22.45 20.76
C TRP A 164 -20.65 23.37 21.85
N LEU A 165 -20.02 24.49 21.51
CA LEU A 165 -19.52 25.48 22.49
C LEU A 165 -20.63 26.16 23.28
N ARG A 166 -21.84 26.23 22.75
CA ARG A 166 -23.01 26.77 23.42
C ARG A 166 -23.73 25.76 24.31
N GLU A 167 -23.85 24.51 23.85
CA GLU A 167 -24.66 23.47 24.48
C GLU A 167 -23.88 22.61 25.48
N LEU A 168 -22.58 22.54 25.36
CA LEU A 168 -21.74 21.68 26.20
C LEU A 168 -20.80 22.51 27.07
N ASP A 169 -20.36 21.90 28.17
CA ASP A 169 -19.37 22.52 29.06
C ASP A 169 -18.08 22.86 28.29
N PRO A 170 -17.68 24.15 28.23
CA PRO A 170 -16.48 24.61 27.56
C PRO A 170 -15.22 23.95 28.08
N ALA A 171 -15.12 23.61 29.35
CA ALA A 171 -13.95 22.93 29.92
C ALA A 171 -13.82 21.49 29.39
N ARG A 172 -14.96 20.80 29.27
CA ARG A 172 -15.00 19.45 28.66
C ARG A 172 -14.55 19.48 27.19
N ILE A 173 -15.06 20.45 26.42
CA ILE A 173 -14.65 20.59 25.00
C ILE A 173 -13.17 20.89 24.92
N ALA A 174 -12.65 21.84 25.70
CA ALA A 174 -11.24 22.20 25.71
C ALA A 174 -10.34 20.98 26.01
N ALA A 175 -10.67 20.21 27.03
CA ALA A 175 -9.93 19.02 27.41
C ALA A 175 -9.89 17.97 26.28
N VAL A 176 -11.04 17.74 25.58
CA VAL A 176 -11.11 16.82 24.45
C VAL A 176 -10.31 17.36 23.26
N VAL A 177 -10.43 18.63 22.94
CA VAL A 177 -9.70 19.30 21.86
C VAL A 177 -8.19 19.22 22.10
N ASP A 178 -7.72 19.57 23.30
CA ASP A 178 -6.31 19.51 23.67
C ASP A 178 -5.73 18.09 23.51
N GLY A 179 -6.54 17.07 23.87
CA GLY A 179 -6.17 15.68 23.67
C GLY A 179 -6.10 15.25 22.18
N LEU A 180 -6.92 15.88 21.31
CA LEU A 180 -6.98 15.56 19.88
C LEU A 180 -5.96 16.37 19.04
N VAL A 181 -5.65 17.58 19.47
CA VAL A 181 -4.74 18.51 18.76
C VAL A 181 -3.27 18.30 19.15
N LYS A 182 -3.01 17.71 20.33
CA LYS A 182 -1.66 17.27 20.67
C LYS A 182 -1.21 16.37 19.53
N ALA A 183 -0.14 16.82 18.86
CA ALA A 183 0.51 16.04 17.82
C ALA A 183 0.62 14.57 18.29
N PRO A 184 0.47 13.57 17.42
CA PRO A 184 0.72 12.19 17.81
C PRO A 184 2.04 12.22 18.58
N ALA A 185 2.06 11.65 19.79
CA ALA A 185 3.21 11.71 20.66
C ALA A 185 4.42 11.19 19.86
N VAL A 186 5.26 12.10 19.40
CA VAL A 186 6.49 11.74 18.70
C VAL A 186 7.29 10.92 19.71
N PRO A 187 7.74 9.72 19.36
CA PRO A 187 8.56 8.93 20.27
C PRO A 187 9.69 9.77 20.83
N ALA A 188 9.92 9.71 22.15
CA ALA A 188 10.94 10.51 22.82
C ALA A 188 12.36 10.30 22.25
N GLY A 189 12.58 9.23 21.51
CA GLY A 189 13.83 8.93 20.84
C GLY A 189 14.04 9.60 19.48
N LEU A 190 13.00 10.18 18.89
CA LEU A 190 13.10 10.87 17.60
C LEU A 190 13.39 12.35 17.79
N PRO A 191 14.26 12.96 16.94
CA PRO A 191 14.45 14.40 16.92
C PRO A 191 13.14 15.15 16.61
N GLU A 192 13.04 16.37 17.11
CA GLU A 192 11.95 17.28 16.75
C GLU A 192 11.92 17.48 15.22
N GLY A 193 10.74 17.45 14.63
CA GLY A 193 10.57 17.58 13.18
C GLY A 193 10.92 16.34 12.36
N ALA A 194 11.43 15.25 12.95
CA ALA A 194 11.85 14.03 12.22
C ALA A 194 10.75 13.38 11.34
N LEU A 195 9.49 13.67 11.62
CA LEU A 195 8.34 13.14 10.89
C LEU A 195 7.70 14.14 9.92
N ASP A 196 8.20 15.39 9.88
CA ASP A 196 7.54 16.47 9.14
C ASP A 196 7.70 16.33 7.62
N ASP A 197 8.84 15.83 7.18
CA ASP A 197 9.19 15.69 5.77
C ASP A 197 8.66 14.40 5.13
N ILE A 198 8.04 13.51 5.92
CA ILE A 198 7.48 12.26 5.38
C ILE A 198 6.32 12.57 4.44
N PRO A 199 6.38 12.15 3.16
CA PRO A 199 5.38 12.50 2.17
C PRO A 199 4.08 11.69 2.34
N GLU A 200 2.96 12.23 1.86
CA GLU A 200 1.71 11.48 1.66
C GLU A 200 1.76 10.74 0.30
N ALA A 201 2.78 9.90 0.12
CA ALA A 201 3.06 9.17 -1.11
C ALA A 201 3.17 7.67 -0.83
N PRO A 202 2.98 6.81 -1.85
CA PRO A 202 3.30 5.39 -1.73
C PRO A 202 4.79 5.17 -1.49
N GLY A 203 5.13 4.13 -0.74
CA GLY A 203 6.52 3.78 -0.52
C GLY A 203 6.76 2.84 0.65
N VAL A 204 8.03 2.72 1.01
CA VAL A 204 8.52 1.89 2.11
C VAL A 204 9.20 2.78 3.14
N TYR A 205 8.89 2.57 4.40
CA TYR A 205 9.52 3.25 5.52
C TYR A 205 10.32 2.27 6.39
N ARG A 206 11.36 2.79 7.04
CA ARG A 206 12.26 2.04 7.89
C ARG A 206 12.41 2.72 9.24
N PHE A 207 12.25 1.97 10.30
CA PHE A 207 12.53 2.43 11.66
C PHE A 207 13.87 1.90 12.13
N TYR A 208 14.69 2.78 12.66
CA TYR A 208 16.01 2.46 13.20
C TYR A 208 16.05 2.73 14.70
N GLY A 209 16.66 1.82 15.43
CA GLY A 209 17.00 1.96 16.84
C GLY A 209 18.42 2.48 17.05
N ASP A 210 18.96 2.24 18.24
CA ASP A 210 20.33 2.58 18.59
C ASP A 210 21.33 1.88 17.63
N ASN A 211 22.46 2.51 17.37
CA ASN A 211 23.54 2.01 16.50
C ASN A 211 23.10 1.65 15.06
N GLY A 212 22.00 2.23 14.58
CA GLY A 212 21.51 1.98 13.23
C GLY A 212 20.85 0.62 13.00
N ILE A 213 20.50 -0.10 14.06
CA ILE A 213 19.80 -1.38 13.96
C ILE A 213 18.43 -1.16 13.34
N VAL A 214 18.11 -1.87 12.25
CA VAL A 214 16.80 -1.79 11.61
C VAL A 214 15.77 -2.53 12.46
N LEU A 215 14.86 -1.78 13.06
CA LEU A 215 13.78 -2.30 13.89
C LEU A 215 12.65 -2.88 13.04
N TYR A 216 12.22 -2.10 12.03
CA TYR A 216 11.06 -2.46 11.23
C TYR A 216 11.15 -1.86 9.83
N VAL A 217 10.65 -2.59 8.85
CA VAL A 217 10.40 -2.15 7.48
C VAL A 217 8.92 -2.34 7.20
N GLY A 218 8.27 -1.36 6.62
CA GLY A 218 6.85 -1.46 6.26
C GLY A 218 6.52 -0.65 5.03
N LYS A 219 5.50 -1.09 4.29
CA LYS A 219 4.99 -0.41 3.10
C LYS A 219 3.72 0.39 3.40
N SER A 220 3.47 1.40 2.61
CA SER A 220 2.18 2.11 2.61
C SER A 220 1.88 2.72 1.24
N ILE A 221 0.60 2.95 0.96
CA ILE A 221 0.15 3.84 -0.12
C ILE A 221 0.17 5.32 0.29
N SER A 222 0.33 5.60 1.60
CA SER A 222 0.51 6.91 2.20
C SER A 222 1.50 6.77 3.36
N LEU A 223 2.77 7.07 3.11
CA LEU A 223 3.87 6.90 4.04
C LEU A 223 3.63 7.64 5.36
N ARG A 224 3.35 8.95 5.30
CA ARG A 224 3.14 9.77 6.49
C ARG A 224 2.04 9.23 7.39
N SER A 225 0.90 8.98 6.80
CA SER A 225 -0.25 8.44 7.52
C SER A 225 0.07 7.14 8.24
N ARG A 226 0.81 6.26 7.59
CA ARG A 226 1.17 4.96 8.13
C ARG A 226 2.20 5.07 9.23
N VAL A 227 3.25 5.87 9.04
CA VAL A 227 4.28 6.11 10.06
C VAL A 227 3.65 6.72 11.31
N LEU A 228 2.84 7.77 11.16
CA LEU A 228 2.14 8.39 12.30
C LEU A 228 1.20 7.42 13.02
N SER A 229 0.60 6.45 12.30
CA SER A 229 -0.27 5.45 12.93
C SER A 229 0.46 4.51 13.89
N HIS A 230 1.77 4.28 13.71
CA HIS A 230 2.59 3.52 14.66
C HIS A 230 2.80 4.26 16.00
N PHE A 231 2.68 5.59 15.99
CA PHE A 231 2.92 6.44 17.15
C PHE A 231 1.62 7.07 17.71
N SER A 232 0.47 6.81 17.12
CA SER A 232 -0.82 7.21 17.66
C SER A 232 -1.18 6.32 18.85
N GLY A 233 -1.57 6.91 19.98
CA GLY A 233 -1.73 6.28 21.30
C GLY A 233 -2.70 5.10 21.45
N ASP A 234 -3.29 4.58 20.36
CA ASP A 234 -4.07 3.33 20.35
C ASP A 234 -3.18 2.11 20.12
N HIS A 235 -2.14 1.96 20.94
CA HIS A 235 -1.22 0.82 20.86
C HIS A 235 -1.90 -0.49 21.31
N ARG A 236 -2.79 -1.03 20.48
CA ARG A 236 -3.35 -2.37 20.66
C ARG A 236 -2.34 -3.48 20.35
N ASP A 237 -1.27 -3.17 19.61
CA ASP A 237 -0.22 -4.11 19.26
C ASP A 237 1.04 -3.85 20.11
N SER A 238 1.43 -4.85 20.90
CA SER A 238 2.66 -4.81 21.71
C SER A 238 3.92 -4.56 20.89
N ARG A 239 3.91 -4.88 19.59
CA ARG A 239 5.01 -4.63 18.66
C ARG A 239 5.17 -3.12 18.39
N ASP A 240 4.07 -2.41 18.09
CA ASP A 240 4.12 -0.98 17.78
C ASP A 240 4.57 -0.17 19.01
N MET A 241 4.18 -0.60 20.22
CA MET A 241 4.70 -0.02 21.46
C MET A 241 6.22 -0.19 21.60
N LYS A 242 6.74 -1.39 21.33
CA LYS A 242 8.19 -1.66 21.39
C LYS A 242 8.97 -0.87 20.34
N ILE A 243 8.41 -0.72 19.14
CA ILE A 243 9.00 0.11 18.09
C ILE A 243 9.04 1.57 18.55
N ALA A 244 7.93 2.12 19.06
CA ALA A 244 7.87 3.50 19.53
C ALA A 244 8.84 3.82 20.66
N GLN A 245 9.14 2.85 21.54
CA GLN A 245 10.11 3.01 22.62
C GLN A 245 11.57 3.00 22.14
N GLN A 246 11.87 2.34 21.03
CA GLN A 246 13.24 2.10 20.57
C GLN A 246 13.64 2.92 19.37
N VAL A 247 12.68 3.51 18.63
CA VAL A 247 12.96 4.24 17.39
C VAL A 247 13.75 5.52 17.67
N LYS A 248 14.84 5.72 16.89
CA LYS A 248 15.72 6.89 16.93
C LYS A 248 15.78 7.62 15.60
N ARG A 249 15.45 6.95 14.49
CA ARG A 249 15.46 7.53 13.15
C ARG A 249 14.42 6.84 12.29
N VAL A 250 13.85 7.61 11.37
CA VAL A 250 12.91 7.16 10.34
C VAL A 250 13.45 7.55 8.98
N ASP A 251 13.55 6.58 8.08
CA ASP A 251 13.84 6.81 6.67
C ASP A 251 12.71 6.26 5.82
N TRP A 252 12.63 6.72 4.58
CA TRP A 252 11.66 6.20 3.61
C TRP A 252 12.22 6.22 2.19
N ILE A 253 11.57 5.45 1.33
CA ILE A 253 11.78 5.42 -0.12
C ILE A 253 10.40 5.57 -0.74
N GLU A 254 10.19 6.60 -1.54
CA GLU A 254 8.96 6.74 -2.33
C GLU A 254 8.96 5.70 -3.45
N SER A 255 7.79 5.19 -3.80
CA SER A 255 7.61 4.23 -4.90
C SER A 255 6.56 4.73 -5.88
N PRO A 256 6.57 4.24 -7.13
CA PRO A 256 5.58 4.62 -8.14
C PRO A 256 4.14 4.35 -7.72
N GLY A 257 3.93 3.31 -6.91
CA GLY A 257 2.62 2.90 -6.44
C GLY A 257 2.70 1.75 -5.43
N GLU A 258 1.59 1.00 -5.31
CA GLU A 258 1.48 -0.09 -4.34
C GLU A 258 2.35 -1.29 -4.71
N LEU A 259 2.45 -1.63 -6.01
CA LEU A 259 3.30 -2.73 -6.48
C LEU A 259 4.77 -2.46 -6.17
N GLY A 260 5.26 -1.25 -6.51
CA GLY A 260 6.63 -0.84 -6.20
C GLY A 260 6.92 -0.91 -4.70
N ALA A 261 5.99 -0.43 -3.87
CA ALA A 261 6.12 -0.50 -2.42
C ALA A 261 6.15 -1.94 -1.88
N LEU A 262 5.33 -2.85 -2.42
CA LEU A 262 5.30 -4.26 -2.04
C LEU A 262 6.60 -5.00 -2.36
N ILE A 263 7.13 -4.79 -3.57
CA ILE A 263 8.39 -5.43 -4.01
C ILE A 263 9.56 -4.91 -3.18
N GLU A 264 9.63 -3.59 -2.98
CA GLU A 264 10.71 -2.96 -2.22
C GLU A 264 10.67 -3.35 -0.73
N GLU A 265 9.49 -3.45 -0.10
CA GLU A 265 9.34 -3.97 1.26
C GLU A 265 9.90 -5.39 1.36
N ALA A 266 9.49 -6.29 0.45
CA ALA A 266 9.93 -7.68 0.45
C ALA A 266 11.46 -7.78 0.30
N ARG A 267 12.05 -6.97 -0.57
CA ARG A 267 13.50 -6.89 -0.79
C ARG A 267 14.25 -6.39 0.45
N LEU A 268 13.80 -5.28 1.01
CA LEU A 268 14.42 -4.66 2.18
C LEU A 268 14.30 -5.52 3.45
N VAL A 269 13.18 -6.20 3.65
CA VAL A 269 13.03 -7.12 4.78
C VAL A 269 14.04 -8.27 4.70
N LYS A 270 14.31 -8.79 3.49
CA LYS A 270 15.30 -9.87 3.28
C LYS A 270 16.73 -9.39 3.46
N SER A 271 17.08 -8.25 2.87
CA SER A 271 18.44 -7.71 2.93
C SER A 271 18.82 -7.16 4.30
N LEU A 272 17.90 -6.47 4.99
CA LEU A 272 18.16 -5.79 6.25
C LEU A 272 17.83 -6.65 7.50
N ALA A 273 17.08 -7.73 7.34
CA ALA A 273 16.65 -8.64 8.41
C ALA A 273 16.10 -7.92 9.68
N PRO A 274 15.08 -7.03 9.57
CA PRO A 274 14.65 -6.14 10.65
C PRO A 274 14.16 -6.91 11.89
N VAL A 275 14.31 -6.33 13.09
CA VAL A 275 14.00 -6.99 14.36
C VAL A 275 12.53 -7.45 14.44
N TYR A 276 11.58 -6.66 13.95
CA TYR A 276 10.15 -6.91 14.12
C TYR A 276 9.43 -7.48 12.89
N ASN A 277 10.11 -7.71 11.74
CA ASN A 277 9.55 -8.35 10.55
C ASN A 277 9.78 -9.87 10.55
N ARG A 278 9.18 -10.60 11.48
CA ARG A 278 9.48 -12.04 11.69
C ARG A 278 9.12 -12.95 10.52
N ARG A 279 8.09 -12.62 9.71
CA ARG A 279 7.54 -13.54 8.69
C ARG A 279 8.36 -13.59 7.39
N LEU A 280 9.05 -12.52 7.02
CA LEU A 280 9.78 -12.41 5.75
C LEU A 280 11.31 -12.62 5.88
N ARG A 281 11.83 -12.81 7.10
CA ARG A 281 13.26 -12.88 7.39
C ARG A 281 13.99 -14.09 6.82
N ARG A 282 13.30 -15.19 6.58
CA ARG A 282 13.96 -16.42 6.17
C ARG A 282 14.16 -16.43 4.66
N ALA A 283 15.35 -16.03 4.22
CA ALA A 283 15.88 -16.45 2.93
C ALA A 283 16.14 -17.96 3.02
N THR A 284 15.11 -18.78 2.82
CA THR A 284 15.25 -20.22 2.71
C THR A 284 15.62 -20.53 1.26
N GLU A 285 16.57 -21.42 1.10
CA GLU A 285 16.92 -21.93 -0.21
C GLU A 285 15.70 -22.62 -0.81
N LEU A 286 15.06 -21.93 -1.76
CA LEU A 286 13.86 -22.44 -2.42
C LEU A 286 14.22 -23.62 -3.30
N CYS A 287 13.35 -24.65 -3.29
CA CYS A 287 13.43 -25.77 -4.19
C CYS A 287 12.09 -26.02 -4.88
N ALA A 288 12.16 -26.62 -6.07
CA ALA A 288 11.02 -26.98 -6.89
C ALA A 288 11.22 -28.37 -7.50
N TRP A 289 10.14 -29.01 -7.88
CA TRP A 289 10.21 -30.23 -8.71
C TRP A 289 10.38 -29.81 -10.17
N HIS A 290 11.46 -30.25 -10.80
CA HIS A 290 11.67 -30.14 -12.24
C HIS A 290 11.20 -31.45 -12.90
N TRP A 291 10.24 -31.34 -13.81
CA TRP A 291 9.72 -32.47 -14.57
C TRP A 291 9.16 -31.96 -15.91
N ARG A 292 9.48 -32.67 -16.98
CA ARG A 292 9.08 -32.35 -18.35
C ARG A 292 8.01 -33.30 -18.85
N ALA A 293 6.99 -32.77 -19.50
CA ALA A 293 5.93 -33.55 -20.10
C ALA A 293 6.40 -34.38 -21.32
N GLU A 294 7.46 -33.93 -21.99
CA GLU A 294 8.12 -34.60 -23.13
C GLU A 294 8.90 -35.84 -22.68
N GLU A 295 9.26 -35.93 -21.40
CA GLU A 295 9.99 -37.04 -20.81
C GLU A 295 9.14 -37.73 -19.72
N PRO A 296 7.98 -38.31 -20.06
CA PRO A 296 7.02 -38.79 -19.05
C PRO A 296 7.57 -39.98 -18.22
N ASP A 297 8.57 -40.66 -18.73
CA ASP A 297 9.23 -41.80 -18.05
C ASP A 297 10.25 -41.35 -17.01
N ALA A 298 10.64 -40.08 -17.01
CA ALA A 298 11.64 -39.54 -16.10
C ALA A 298 11.02 -39.26 -14.71
N ALA A 299 11.76 -39.57 -13.66
CA ALA A 299 11.38 -39.20 -12.31
C ALA A 299 11.54 -37.67 -12.10
N PRO A 300 10.65 -37.01 -11.34
CA PRO A 300 10.81 -35.61 -11.01
C PRO A 300 12.09 -35.39 -10.17
N ARG A 301 12.86 -34.36 -10.52
CA ARG A 301 14.11 -34.01 -9.81
C ARG A 301 13.87 -32.76 -8.97
N LEU A 302 14.34 -32.79 -7.73
CA LEU A 302 14.32 -31.63 -6.86
C LEU A 302 15.50 -30.73 -7.20
N VAL A 303 15.22 -29.51 -7.62
CA VAL A 303 16.20 -28.50 -8.03
C VAL A 303 16.11 -27.28 -7.12
N LYS A 304 17.23 -26.54 -6.98
CA LYS A 304 17.27 -25.31 -6.17
C LYS A 304 17.02 -24.10 -7.07
N ALA A 305 16.24 -23.12 -6.59
CA ALA A 305 15.88 -21.94 -7.36
C ALA A 305 17.09 -21.15 -7.90
N ARG A 306 18.17 -21.07 -7.13
CA ARG A 306 19.39 -20.35 -7.51
C ARG A 306 20.20 -21.02 -8.65
N GLU A 307 19.91 -22.29 -8.93
CA GLU A 307 20.63 -23.10 -9.92
C GLU A 307 19.92 -23.11 -11.28
N LEU A 308 18.81 -22.35 -11.39
CA LEU A 308 17.92 -22.39 -12.54
C LEU A 308 17.99 -21.09 -13.35
N GLU A 309 18.06 -21.24 -14.65
CA GLU A 309 17.81 -20.15 -15.57
C GLU A 309 16.31 -19.86 -15.67
N PRO A 310 15.89 -18.59 -15.85
CA PRO A 310 14.48 -18.22 -16.00
C PRO A 310 13.74 -18.97 -17.12
N ALA A 311 14.44 -19.43 -18.14
CA ALA A 311 13.90 -20.22 -19.24
C ALA A 311 13.38 -21.60 -18.80
N ALA A 312 13.90 -22.15 -17.70
CA ALA A 312 13.50 -23.46 -17.18
C ALA A 312 12.26 -23.41 -16.25
N PHE A 313 11.69 -22.24 -16.01
CA PHE A 313 10.57 -22.08 -15.05
C PHE A 313 9.28 -22.76 -15.51
N ASP A 314 9.09 -22.96 -16.80
CA ASP A 314 7.90 -23.62 -17.35
C ASP A 314 7.82 -25.12 -17.00
N ASP A 315 8.95 -25.75 -16.66
CA ASP A 315 9.04 -27.16 -16.27
C ASP A 315 9.08 -27.37 -14.74
N LEU A 316 8.86 -26.27 -13.98
CA LEU A 316 8.89 -26.33 -12.54
C LEU A 316 7.50 -26.49 -11.93
N HIS A 317 7.44 -27.31 -10.89
CA HIS A 317 6.20 -27.62 -10.18
C HIS A 317 6.38 -27.41 -8.67
N GLY A 318 5.62 -26.45 -8.13
CA GLY A 318 5.64 -26.08 -6.71
C GLY A 318 6.93 -25.38 -6.30
N TRP A 319 6.77 -24.46 -5.34
CA TRP A 319 7.89 -23.81 -4.68
C TRP A 319 7.85 -24.11 -3.19
N PHE A 320 8.90 -24.73 -2.72
CA PHE A 320 8.99 -25.19 -1.34
C PHE A 320 10.15 -24.51 -0.63
N ARG A 321 9.92 -24.16 0.64
CA ARG A 321 10.96 -23.53 1.48
C ARG A 321 11.97 -24.52 2.06
N THR A 322 11.68 -25.82 1.97
CA THR A 322 12.57 -26.87 2.46
C THR A 322 12.42 -28.12 1.60
N ARG A 323 13.50 -28.92 1.51
CA ARG A 323 13.48 -30.24 0.88
C ARG A 323 12.43 -31.16 1.51
N ALA A 324 12.26 -31.09 2.83
CA ALA A 324 11.27 -31.91 3.54
C ALA A 324 9.85 -31.59 3.09
N ALA A 325 9.48 -30.30 2.97
CA ALA A 325 8.17 -29.87 2.49
C ALA A 325 7.91 -30.29 1.02
N ALA A 326 8.96 -30.24 0.17
CA ALA A 326 8.84 -30.69 -1.22
C ALA A 326 8.56 -32.21 -1.30
N LEU A 327 9.31 -33.00 -0.52
CA LEU A 327 9.13 -34.45 -0.46
C LEU A 327 7.75 -34.84 0.09
N GLU A 328 7.27 -34.15 1.10
CA GLU A 328 5.95 -34.38 1.69
C GLU A 328 4.83 -34.10 0.68
N ALA A 329 4.88 -32.96 -0.01
CA ALA A 329 3.93 -32.63 -1.07
C ALA A 329 3.91 -33.68 -2.20
N LEU A 330 5.08 -34.20 -2.60
CA LEU A 330 5.15 -35.27 -3.60
C LEU A 330 4.57 -36.60 -3.09
N ARG A 331 4.75 -36.93 -1.80
CA ARG A 331 4.11 -38.11 -1.15
C ARG A 331 2.59 -37.98 -1.11
N GLU A 332 2.08 -36.81 -0.74
CA GLU A 332 0.64 -36.53 -0.76
C GLU A 332 0.05 -36.71 -2.16
N ILE A 333 0.73 -36.17 -3.19
CA ILE A 333 0.33 -36.34 -4.59
C ILE A 333 0.39 -37.82 -4.98
N ALA A 334 1.45 -38.52 -4.61
CA ALA A 334 1.60 -39.95 -4.91
C ALA A 334 0.46 -40.77 -4.31
N SER A 335 0.09 -40.49 -3.04
CA SER A 335 -1.01 -41.16 -2.36
C SER A 335 -2.38 -40.83 -2.99
N ALA A 336 -2.66 -39.55 -3.25
CA ALA A 336 -3.94 -39.09 -3.78
C ALA A 336 -4.20 -39.56 -5.23
N ARG A 337 -3.14 -39.82 -5.99
CA ARG A 337 -3.19 -40.21 -7.41
C ARG A 337 -2.69 -41.62 -7.68
N GLU A 338 -2.54 -42.46 -6.65
CA GLU A 338 -2.07 -43.85 -6.75
C GLU A 338 -0.78 -44.00 -7.59
N LEU A 339 0.12 -43.00 -7.50
CA LEU A 339 1.38 -43.02 -8.21
C LEU A 339 2.40 -43.93 -7.50
N CYS A 340 3.35 -44.46 -8.26
CA CYS A 340 4.34 -45.37 -7.72
C CYS A 340 5.50 -44.64 -7.03
N PRO A 341 5.72 -44.81 -5.71
CA PRO A 341 6.80 -44.17 -4.96
C PRO A 341 8.21 -44.51 -5.49
N ILE A 342 8.44 -45.74 -6.01
CA ILE A 342 9.72 -46.14 -6.59
C ILE A 342 9.97 -45.35 -7.88
N VAL A 343 8.95 -45.22 -8.74
CA VAL A 343 9.07 -44.47 -10.00
C VAL A 343 9.31 -42.98 -9.76
N LEU A 344 8.73 -42.43 -8.68
CA LEU A 344 8.93 -41.04 -8.28
C LEU A 344 10.27 -40.81 -7.56
N GLY A 345 11.05 -41.86 -7.29
CA GLY A 345 12.31 -41.73 -6.51
C GLY A 345 12.09 -41.49 -5.02
N LEU A 346 10.87 -41.67 -4.50
CA LEU A 346 10.56 -41.54 -3.08
C LEU A 346 10.93 -42.77 -2.25
N GLU A 347 10.96 -43.95 -2.89
CA GLU A 347 11.40 -45.21 -2.32
C GLU A 347 12.51 -45.79 -3.17
N LYS A 348 13.45 -46.51 -2.52
CA LYS A 348 14.51 -47.29 -3.17
C LYS A 348 14.13 -48.77 -3.13
N GLY A 349 14.36 -49.50 -4.18
CA GLY A 349 14.12 -50.95 -4.20
C GLY A 349 13.87 -51.47 -5.62
N ALA A 350 13.98 -52.81 -5.76
CA ALA A 350 13.56 -53.55 -6.95
C ALA A 350 12.34 -54.41 -6.58
N GLY A 351 11.31 -54.43 -7.45
CA GLY A 351 10.05 -55.17 -7.23
C GLY A 351 8.88 -54.28 -6.74
N PRO A 352 7.85 -54.89 -6.14
CA PRO A 352 6.64 -54.15 -5.74
C PRO A 352 6.94 -53.15 -4.63
N CYS A 353 6.59 -51.86 -4.84
CA CYS A 353 6.67 -50.84 -3.80
C CYS A 353 5.66 -51.12 -2.67
N PHE A 354 5.86 -50.54 -1.51
CA PHE A 354 4.98 -50.71 -0.35
C PHE A 354 3.52 -50.28 -0.68
N ALA A 355 3.34 -49.18 -1.41
CA ALA A 355 2.01 -48.74 -1.86
C ALA A 355 1.32 -49.75 -2.79
N HIS A 356 2.08 -50.51 -3.59
CA HIS A 356 1.50 -51.56 -4.45
C HIS A 356 1.03 -52.74 -3.62
N GLN A 357 1.76 -53.16 -2.59
CA GLN A 357 1.37 -54.22 -1.68
C GLN A 357 0.04 -53.87 -0.95
N LEU A 358 -0.14 -52.58 -0.65
CA LEU A 358 -1.39 -52.09 -0.04
C LEU A 358 -2.50 -51.74 -1.06
N LYS A 359 -2.34 -52.07 -2.35
CA LYS A 359 -3.26 -51.74 -3.44
C LYS A 359 -3.51 -50.21 -3.62
N ARG A 360 -2.52 -49.40 -3.28
CA ARG A 360 -2.52 -47.94 -3.41
C ARG A 360 -1.60 -47.43 -4.51
N CYS A 361 -1.11 -48.31 -5.40
CA CYS A 361 -0.29 -48.03 -6.57
C CYS A 361 -0.73 -48.94 -7.71
N ARG A 362 -0.84 -48.42 -8.91
CA ARG A 362 -1.28 -49.19 -10.09
C ARG A 362 -0.25 -50.15 -10.66
N GLY A 363 0.91 -50.23 -10.02
CA GLY A 363 1.90 -51.26 -10.31
C GLY A 363 2.91 -50.87 -11.40
N ALA A 364 3.23 -49.60 -11.59
CA ALA A 364 4.25 -49.19 -12.51
C ALA A 364 5.65 -49.75 -12.16
N CYS A 365 5.90 -50.09 -10.86
CA CYS A 365 7.11 -50.76 -10.39
C CYS A 365 7.23 -52.21 -10.80
N VAL A 366 6.12 -52.88 -11.14
CA VAL A 366 6.04 -54.30 -11.50
C VAL A 366 5.50 -54.52 -12.92
N GLY A 367 5.47 -53.45 -13.75
CA GLY A 367 5.07 -53.54 -15.16
C GLY A 367 3.57 -53.66 -15.44
N LYS A 368 2.71 -53.55 -14.41
CA LYS A 368 1.26 -53.56 -14.58
C LYS A 368 0.72 -52.29 -15.20
N GLU A 369 1.42 -51.17 -15.01
CA GLU A 369 1.16 -49.88 -15.65
C GLU A 369 2.43 -49.48 -16.41
N THR A 370 2.28 -48.91 -17.61
CA THR A 370 3.40 -48.39 -18.38
C THR A 370 3.96 -47.13 -17.75
N ARG A 371 5.28 -46.86 -17.93
CA ARG A 371 5.91 -45.62 -17.44
C ARG A 371 5.25 -44.39 -18.03
N ALA A 372 4.91 -44.44 -19.32
CA ALA A 372 4.21 -43.34 -20.01
C ALA A 372 2.82 -43.04 -19.39
N ALA A 373 2.01 -44.08 -19.12
CA ALA A 373 0.71 -43.87 -18.46
C ALA A 373 0.84 -43.32 -17.04
N HIS A 374 1.84 -43.80 -16.29
CA HIS A 374 2.18 -43.26 -14.99
C HIS A 374 2.61 -41.77 -15.09
N GLY A 375 3.47 -41.43 -16.07
CA GLY A 375 3.93 -40.08 -16.32
C GLY A 375 2.82 -39.10 -16.69
N LEU A 376 1.85 -39.51 -17.51
CA LEU A 376 0.66 -38.69 -17.82
C LEU A 376 -0.16 -38.37 -16.57
N ARG A 377 -0.33 -39.34 -15.67
CA ARG A 377 -1.02 -39.09 -14.38
C ARG A 377 -0.22 -38.18 -13.47
N LEU A 378 1.10 -38.36 -13.44
CA LEU A 378 2.00 -37.46 -12.72
C LEU A 378 1.91 -36.04 -13.25
N GLY A 379 1.97 -35.84 -14.57
CA GLY A 379 1.83 -34.54 -15.21
C GLY A 379 0.51 -33.85 -14.86
N THR A 380 -0.59 -34.60 -14.90
CA THR A 380 -1.92 -34.09 -14.47
C THR A 380 -1.92 -33.65 -13.00
N ALA A 381 -1.25 -34.40 -12.14
CA ALA A 381 -1.17 -34.07 -10.72
C ALA A 381 -0.24 -32.85 -10.46
N LEU A 382 0.90 -32.80 -11.12
CA LEU A 382 1.85 -31.71 -11.01
C LEU A 382 1.36 -30.40 -11.63
N ALA A 383 0.41 -30.46 -12.58
CA ALA A 383 -0.20 -29.28 -13.18
C ALA A 383 -0.85 -28.36 -12.14
N GLN A 384 -1.36 -28.90 -11.01
CA GLN A 384 -1.91 -28.12 -9.91
C GLN A 384 -0.84 -27.32 -9.16
N LEU A 385 0.42 -27.73 -9.24
CA LEU A 385 1.57 -27.06 -8.65
C LEU A 385 2.32 -26.19 -9.66
N LYS A 386 1.92 -26.23 -10.95
CA LYS A 386 2.62 -25.49 -12.00
C LYS A 386 2.57 -23.99 -11.71
N MET A 387 3.69 -23.33 -11.92
CA MET A 387 3.73 -21.88 -11.91
C MET A 387 2.83 -21.34 -13.02
N ARG A 388 2.27 -20.16 -12.78
CA ARG A 388 1.61 -19.43 -13.86
C ARG A 388 2.63 -19.06 -14.91
N PRO A 389 2.37 -19.33 -16.20
CA PRO A 389 3.26 -18.90 -17.26
C PRO A 389 3.37 -17.37 -17.22
N TRP A 390 4.52 -16.86 -17.65
CA TRP A 390 4.69 -15.43 -17.82
C TRP A 390 3.75 -14.93 -18.92
N PRO A 391 2.86 -13.96 -18.66
CA PRO A 391 1.80 -13.60 -19.59
C PRO A 391 2.28 -12.69 -20.74
N PHE A 392 3.57 -12.34 -20.80
CA PHE A 392 4.14 -11.42 -21.77
C PHE A 392 5.23 -12.11 -22.58
N LYS A 393 5.51 -11.57 -23.79
CA LYS A 393 6.51 -12.17 -24.69
C LYS A 393 7.96 -11.98 -24.22
N GLY A 394 8.22 -10.97 -23.38
CA GLY A 394 9.57 -10.63 -22.92
C GLY A 394 9.53 -9.74 -21.69
N ARG A 395 10.53 -8.88 -21.62
CA ARG A 395 10.69 -7.88 -20.56
C ARG A 395 9.60 -6.82 -20.66
N ILE A 396 9.07 -6.39 -19.52
CA ILE A 396 8.06 -5.34 -19.46
C ILE A 396 8.43 -4.27 -18.44
N GLY A 397 7.91 -3.06 -18.64
CA GLY A 397 7.80 -2.01 -17.64
C GLY A 397 6.38 -1.89 -17.15
N VAL A 398 6.16 -1.83 -15.85
CA VAL A 398 4.86 -1.52 -15.24
C VAL A 398 4.90 -0.10 -14.71
N ARG A 399 4.00 0.74 -15.21
CA ARG A 399 3.79 2.11 -14.74
C ARG A 399 2.54 2.14 -13.87
N GLU A 400 2.68 2.55 -12.62
CA GLU A 400 1.55 2.72 -11.71
C GLU A 400 1.14 4.19 -11.64
N ASN A 401 -0.17 4.45 -11.56
CA ASN A 401 -0.75 5.76 -11.24
C ASN A 401 -0.19 6.93 -12.06
N HIS A 402 0.05 6.73 -13.35
CA HIS A 402 0.65 7.74 -14.24
C HIS A 402 1.98 8.32 -13.74
N SER A 403 2.68 7.61 -12.85
CA SER A 403 4.03 7.99 -12.44
C SER A 403 4.98 7.95 -13.64
N GLY A 404 6.03 8.77 -13.63
CA GLY A 404 7.07 8.72 -14.67
C GLY A 404 7.96 7.48 -14.58
N ALA A 405 7.95 6.76 -13.44
CA ALA A 405 8.82 5.64 -13.19
C ALA A 405 8.22 4.31 -13.68
N LEU A 406 9.10 3.42 -14.14
CA LEU A 406 8.77 2.07 -14.62
C LEU A 406 9.35 1.02 -13.68
N ILE A 407 8.53 0.10 -13.23
CA ILE A 407 8.95 -1.12 -12.54
C ILE A 407 9.29 -2.15 -13.63
N VAL A 408 10.57 -2.48 -13.75
CA VAL A 408 11.07 -3.36 -14.82
C VAL A 408 11.05 -4.80 -14.35
N LEU A 409 10.38 -5.64 -15.13
CA LEU A 409 10.13 -7.05 -14.81
C LEU A 409 10.51 -7.95 -16.00
N ASP A 410 11.07 -9.12 -15.71
CA ASP A 410 11.29 -10.17 -16.68
C ASP A 410 11.01 -11.55 -16.06
N ARG A 411 10.12 -12.34 -16.67
CA ARG A 411 9.80 -13.73 -16.27
C ARG A 411 9.62 -13.91 -14.76
N TRP A 412 8.73 -13.09 -14.18
CA TRP A 412 8.45 -13.05 -12.74
C TRP A 412 9.60 -12.54 -11.85
N CYS A 413 10.69 -12.05 -12.43
CA CYS A 413 11.80 -11.44 -11.71
C CYS A 413 11.68 -9.90 -11.73
N TYR A 414 12.01 -9.26 -10.63
CA TYR A 414 12.17 -7.82 -10.55
C TYR A 414 13.60 -7.45 -10.91
N LEU A 415 13.77 -6.57 -11.90
CA LEU A 415 15.09 -6.11 -12.35
C LEU A 415 15.46 -4.76 -11.73
N GLY A 416 14.48 -3.89 -11.49
CA GLY A 416 14.71 -2.56 -10.93
C GLY A 416 13.53 -1.62 -11.17
N THR A 417 13.65 -0.39 -10.70
CA THR A 417 12.72 0.71 -10.99
C THR A 417 13.47 1.84 -11.67
N ALA A 418 13.08 2.17 -12.90
CA ALA A 418 13.68 3.23 -13.69
C ALA A 418 12.82 4.51 -13.59
N GLY A 419 13.40 5.60 -13.09
CA GLY A 419 12.76 6.93 -13.04
C GLY A 419 13.05 7.79 -14.27
N SER A 420 13.91 7.34 -15.17
CA SER A 420 14.30 8.04 -16.41
C SER A 420 14.67 7.04 -17.52
N GLU A 421 14.72 7.51 -18.75
CA GLU A 421 15.19 6.70 -19.89
C GLU A 421 16.64 6.23 -19.71
N MET A 422 17.48 7.05 -19.10
CA MET A 422 18.87 6.68 -18.81
C MET A 422 18.94 5.55 -17.78
N ALA A 423 18.17 5.62 -16.70
CA ALA A 423 18.09 4.53 -15.72
C ALA A 423 17.50 3.24 -16.33
N LEU A 424 16.57 3.37 -17.28
CA LEU A 424 16.04 2.22 -18.01
C LEU A 424 17.11 1.57 -18.92
N ALA A 425 17.91 2.39 -19.59
CA ALA A 425 19.02 1.91 -20.42
C ALA A 425 20.11 1.22 -19.57
N GLU A 426 20.40 1.75 -18.39
CA GLU A 426 21.34 1.13 -17.43
C GLU A 426 20.83 -0.25 -16.98
N LEU A 427 19.56 -0.36 -16.60
CA LEU A 427 18.93 -1.64 -16.23
C LEU A 427 18.89 -2.64 -17.41
N ALA A 428 18.79 -2.14 -18.64
CA ALA A 428 18.86 -2.98 -19.84
C ALA A 428 20.29 -3.45 -20.15
N ALA A 429 21.28 -2.61 -19.88
CA ALA A 429 22.70 -2.90 -20.10
C ALA A 429 23.30 -3.81 -19.01
N GLU A 430 22.80 -3.76 -17.79
CA GLU A 430 23.19 -4.68 -16.73
C GLU A 430 22.75 -6.10 -17.08
N HIS A 431 23.71 -6.93 -17.54
CA HIS A 431 23.52 -8.36 -17.81
C HIS A 431 23.38 -9.16 -16.50
N ALA A 432 22.91 -8.56 -15.43
CA ALA A 432 22.61 -9.25 -14.20
C ALA A 432 21.54 -10.32 -14.48
N GLN A 433 21.89 -11.58 -14.27
CA GLN A 433 20.92 -12.67 -14.38
C GLN A 433 19.74 -12.38 -13.45
N PRO A 434 18.50 -12.39 -13.96
CA PRO A 434 17.32 -12.15 -13.13
C PRO A 434 17.26 -13.17 -12.00
N VAL A 435 17.30 -12.70 -10.75
CA VAL A 435 17.20 -13.59 -9.58
C VAL A 435 15.74 -13.82 -9.27
N PHE A 436 15.30 -15.08 -9.38
CA PHE A 436 13.95 -15.45 -8.99
C PHE A 436 13.75 -15.36 -7.49
N ASP A 437 12.65 -14.70 -7.10
CA ASP A 437 12.22 -14.55 -5.73
C ASP A 437 10.75 -14.94 -5.57
N LEU A 438 10.46 -15.89 -4.67
CA LEU A 438 9.10 -16.42 -4.47
C LEU A 438 8.12 -15.37 -3.95
N ASP A 439 8.55 -14.44 -3.11
CA ASP A 439 7.66 -13.42 -2.57
C ASP A 439 7.33 -12.41 -3.68
N THR A 440 8.32 -12.04 -4.50
CA THR A 440 8.12 -11.25 -5.73
C THR A 440 7.17 -11.96 -6.69
N TYR A 441 7.36 -13.25 -6.98
CA TYR A 441 6.43 -14.03 -7.79
C TYR A 441 4.99 -13.98 -7.25
N LYS A 442 4.81 -14.20 -5.95
CA LYS A 442 3.48 -14.15 -5.32
C LYS A 442 2.83 -12.77 -5.42
N ILE A 443 3.63 -11.71 -5.23
CA ILE A 443 3.19 -10.32 -5.38
C ILE A 443 2.72 -10.08 -6.82
N LEU A 444 3.56 -10.37 -7.80
CA LEU A 444 3.28 -10.17 -9.22
C LEU A 444 2.11 -11.03 -9.70
N SER A 445 2.09 -12.32 -9.33
CA SER A 445 1.01 -13.23 -9.70
C SER A 445 -0.35 -12.77 -9.17
N ARG A 446 -0.41 -12.21 -7.96
CA ARG A 446 -1.63 -11.62 -7.40
C ARG A 446 -1.98 -10.31 -8.11
N PHE A 447 -1.00 -9.46 -8.36
CA PHE A 447 -1.18 -8.16 -9.02
C PHE A 447 -1.78 -8.32 -10.42
N PHE A 448 -1.18 -9.15 -11.28
CA PHE A 448 -1.69 -9.41 -12.65
C PHE A 448 -2.99 -10.21 -12.70
N SER A 449 -3.40 -10.86 -11.60
CA SER A 449 -4.68 -11.56 -11.51
C SER A 449 -5.81 -10.70 -10.96
N SER A 450 -5.49 -9.53 -10.44
CA SER A 450 -6.50 -8.60 -9.91
C SER A 450 -7.22 -7.89 -11.05
N SER A 451 -8.47 -7.49 -10.82
CA SER A 451 -9.24 -6.67 -11.76
C SER A 451 -8.85 -5.17 -11.74
N ARG A 452 -7.76 -4.82 -11.06
CA ARG A 452 -7.23 -3.44 -11.01
C ARG A 452 -6.80 -3.00 -12.42
N ARG A 453 -7.12 -1.75 -12.78
CA ARG A 453 -6.79 -1.14 -14.06
C ARG A 453 -6.00 0.17 -13.90
N ASP A 454 -5.45 0.40 -12.74
CA ASP A 454 -4.70 1.62 -12.36
C ASP A 454 -3.21 1.54 -12.70
N TYR A 455 -2.86 0.67 -13.64
CA TYR A 455 -1.48 0.53 -14.14
C TYR A 455 -1.45 0.35 -15.66
N GLN A 456 -0.32 0.69 -16.26
CA GLN A 456 -0.02 0.49 -17.68
C GLN A 456 1.16 -0.46 -17.82
N VAL A 457 1.05 -1.43 -18.72
CA VAL A 457 2.16 -2.29 -19.13
C VAL A 457 2.77 -1.75 -20.41
N VAL A 458 4.10 -1.62 -20.43
CA VAL A 458 4.90 -1.21 -21.58
C VAL A 458 5.82 -2.36 -21.92
N GLU A 459 5.74 -2.88 -23.14
CA GLU A 459 6.70 -3.87 -23.64
C GLU A 459 8.05 -3.17 -23.86
N LEU A 460 9.12 -3.74 -23.33
CA LEU A 460 10.48 -3.24 -23.49
C LEU A 460 11.20 -4.08 -24.53
N ALA A 461 11.95 -3.43 -25.39
CA ALA A 461 12.81 -4.13 -26.34
C ALA A 461 13.80 -5.05 -25.61
N ALA A 462 14.03 -6.23 -26.20
CA ALA A 462 14.94 -7.25 -25.66
C ALA A 462 16.40 -6.80 -25.66
#